data_42172e8c01e175e94eb0d120291f9286
#
_entry.id   42172e8c01e175e94eb0d120291f9286
#
_cell.length_a   1.000
_cell.length_b   1.000
_cell.length_c   1.000
_cell.angle_alpha   90.00
_cell.angle_beta   90.00
_cell.angle_gamma   90.00
#
_symmetry.space_group_name_H-M   'P 1'
#
loop_
_entity.id
_entity.type
_entity.pdbx_description
1 polymer ?
#
loop_
_entity_poly.entity_id
_entity_poly.type
_entity_poly.pdbx_seq_one_letter_code
_entity_poly.pdbx_strand_id
1 'polypeptide(L)'
;MDARILNSFDRVAFAVAEKFDAVELSPVSPLGTNFVLGGIDTNNVVATVRNAEVLGDSTPALALECARRRRTHAGDVRLCSSHRMIRLQPFDFPGFTPHFRLFTMDSAGRDTGSHAFEIQHLSEHIHFYLELFRALNAEGFHLRLPLVEIGDVSLSERLLAVAGVDRDKVREAVRAHRPGSGERLQAELGVALPSPVTDPRTELRDIPEPQFSRLCTMKDRVVDPLMAKFPEAQFRFTLARLEGLGYYTGLCLRISPESEDGGRFAVTDGGFTDWTARLLQDKKERLITSGIGTEFVCRRYRAESKPISK
;
A
#
# COMPACT_ATOMS: atom_id res chain seq x y z
N MET A 1 8.86 16.51 -15.38
CA MET A 1 9.55 16.10 -14.13
C MET A 1 11.04 16.12 -14.36
N ASP A 2 11.81 16.80 -13.53
CA ASP A 2 13.28 16.75 -13.57
C ASP A 2 13.75 15.38 -13.06
N ALA A 3 14.54 14.67 -13.87
CA ALA A 3 15.07 13.36 -13.54
C ALA A 3 15.99 13.37 -12.30
N ARG A 4 16.65 14.51 -12.03
CA ARG A 4 17.52 14.66 -10.84
C ARG A 4 16.72 14.60 -9.55
N ILE A 5 15.47 15.10 -9.55
CA ILE A 5 14.57 15.02 -8.40
C ILE A 5 14.17 13.57 -8.13
N LEU A 6 13.82 12.81 -9.17
CA LEU A 6 13.53 11.39 -9.06
C LEU A 6 14.73 10.60 -8.54
N ASN A 7 15.93 10.89 -9.07
CA ASN A 7 17.16 10.24 -8.60
C ASN A 7 17.47 10.58 -7.13
N SER A 8 17.22 11.83 -6.69
CA SER A 8 17.37 12.21 -5.29
C SER A 8 16.39 11.42 -4.40
N PHE A 9 15.12 11.31 -4.82
CA PHE A 9 14.14 10.49 -4.10
C PHE A 9 14.60 9.03 -4.00
N ASP A 10 14.98 8.41 -5.12
CA ASP A 10 15.42 7.00 -5.15
C ASP A 10 16.65 6.78 -4.26
N ARG A 11 17.63 7.67 -4.31
CA ARG A 11 18.82 7.61 -3.44
C ARG A 11 18.44 7.59 -1.96
N VAL A 12 17.53 8.48 -1.54
CA VAL A 12 17.06 8.54 -0.16
C VAL A 12 16.27 7.29 0.19
N ALA A 13 15.35 6.86 -0.69
CA ALA A 13 14.50 5.70 -0.44
C ALA A 13 15.31 4.40 -0.29
N PHE A 14 16.28 4.16 -1.18
CA PHE A 14 17.17 2.99 -1.06
C PHE A 14 18.08 3.06 0.18
N ALA A 15 18.52 4.24 0.59
CA ALA A 15 19.31 4.41 1.81
C ALA A 15 18.50 4.07 3.08
N VAL A 16 17.22 4.48 3.12
CA VAL A 16 16.32 4.14 4.25
C VAL A 16 15.91 2.66 4.21
N ALA A 17 15.84 2.06 3.02
CA ALA A 17 15.46 0.65 2.81
C ALA A 17 16.63 -0.34 3.02
N GLU A 18 17.65 -0.03 3.80
CA GLU A 18 18.87 -0.84 3.96
C GLU A 18 18.64 -2.32 4.35
N LYS A 19 17.49 -2.61 4.99
CA LYS A 19 17.09 -3.98 5.39
C LYS A 19 16.42 -4.76 4.26
N PHE A 20 16.17 -4.13 3.12
CA PHE A 20 15.53 -4.72 1.96
C PHE A 20 16.54 -4.91 0.84
N ASP A 21 16.54 -6.08 0.23
CA ASP A 21 17.33 -6.30 -0.98
C ASP A 21 16.73 -5.49 -2.12
N ALA A 22 17.51 -4.58 -2.69
CA ALA A 22 17.10 -3.78 -3.83
C ALA A 22 17.15 -4.62 -5.12
N VAL A 23 16.05 -4.64 -5.86
CA VAL A 23 15.88 -5.43 -7.08
C VAL A 23 15.56 -4.50 -8.25
N GLU A 24 16.34 -4.62 -9.32
CA GLU A 24 15.97 -4.05 -10.62
C GLU A 24 14.99 -5.03 -11.31
N LEU A 25 13.77 -4.57 -11.57
CA LEU A 25 12.74 -5.38 -12.23
C LEU A 25 12.85 -5.28 -13.75
N SER A 26 12.51 -6.36 -14.44
CA SER A 26 12.24 -6.31 -15.88
C SER A 26 11.03 -5.41 -16.17
N PRO A 27 11.02 -4.64 -17.26
CA PRO A 27 9.84 -3.85 -17.64
C PRO A 27 8.65 -4.70 -18.07
N VAL A 28 8.85 -6.01 -18.21
CA VAL A 28 7.81 -6.97 -18.56
C VAL A 28 7.79 -8.12 -17.57
N SER A 29 6.61 -8.68 -17.37
CA SER A 29 6.36 -9.86 -16.53
C SER A 29 5.67 -10.96 -17.35
N PRO A 30 5.60 -12.20 -16.83
CA PRO A 30 4.77 -13.24 -17.42
C PRO A 30 3.31 -12.77 -17.58
N LEU A 31 2.69 -13.12 -18.70
CA LEU A 31 1.29 -12.79 -18.97
C LEU A 31 0.39 -13.31 -17.85
N GLY A 32 -0.47 -12.43 -17.34
CA GLY A 32 -1.35 -12.71 -16.22
C GLY A 32 -0.86 -12.19 -14.86
N THR A 33 0.39 -11.77 -14.72
CA THR A 33 0.92 -11.23 -13.45
C THR A 33 0.08 -10.05 -12.95
N ASN A 34 -0.19 -9.07 -13.81
CA ASN A 34 -0.99 -7.89 -13.45
C ASN A 34 -2.44 -8.25 -13.10
N PHE A 35 -3.05 -9.18 -13.84
CA PHE A 35 -4.44 -9.54 -13.66
C PHE A 35 -4.64 -10.58 -12.55
N VAL A 36 -3.90 -11.70 -12.57
CA VAL A 36 -4.12 -12.84 -11.66
C VAL A 36 -3.68 -12.52 -10.23
N LEU A 37 -2.60 -11.79 -10.07
CA LEU A 37 -2.11 -11.34 -8.76
C LEU A 37 -2.60 -9.93 -8.45
N GLY A 38 -2.26 -8.94 -9.26
CA GLY A 38 -2.53 -7.54 -9.01
C GLY A 38 -3.98 -7.10 -9.23
N GLY A 39 -4.85 -7.95 -9.80
CA GLY A 39 -6.26 -7.64 -10.02
C GLY A 39 -6.52 -6.47 -10.99
N ILE A 40 -5.51 -6.06 -11.77
CA ILE A 40 -5.66 -5.01 -12.77
C ILE A 40 -6.52 -5.53 -13.91
N ASP A 41 -7.51 -4.74 -14.34
CA ASP A 41 -8.33 -5.07 -15.50
C ASP A 41 -7.45 -5.30 -16.74
N THR A 42 -7.69 -6.38 -17.47
CA THR A 42 -6.94 -6.73 -18.67
C THR A 42 -6.97 -5.66 -19.75
N ASN A 43 -8.04 -4.85 -19.82
CA ASN A 43 -8.13 -3.72 -20.74
C ASN A 43 -7.17 -2.57 -20.40
N ASN A 44 -6.66 -2.53 -19.17
CA ASN A 44 -5.71 -1.53 -18.69
C ASN A 44 -4.25 -2.01 -18.72
N VAL A 45 -4.00 -3.20 -19.26
CA VAL A 45 -2.66 -3.83 -19.33
C VAL A 45 -2.17 -3.84 -20.77
N VAL A 46 -0.92 -3.42 -20.98
CA VAL A 46 -0.26 -3.56 -22.29
C VAL A 46 0.28 -4.99 -22.42
N ALA A 47 -0.37 -5.82 -23.21
CA ALA A 47 0.12 -7.14 -23.53
C ALA A 47 1.19 -7.09 -24.62
N THR A 48 2.18 -7.98 -24.54
CA THR A 48 3.21 -8.13 -25.54
C THR A 48 3.10 -9.51 -26.24
N VAL A 49 3.96 -9.76 -27.21
CA VAL A 49 4.12 -11.10 -27.79
C VAL A 49 4.84 -12.03 -26.82
N ARG A 50 4.78 -13.34 -27.06
CA ARG A 50 5.53 -14.38 -26.32
C ARG A 50 5.13 -14.51 -24.84
N ASN A 51 3.83 -14.38 -24.54
CA ASN A 51 3.28 -14.57 -23.21
C ASN A 51 3.90 -13.65 -22.15
N ALA A 52 4.19 -12.41 -22.52
CA ALA A 52 4.63 -11.36 -21.62
C ALA A 52 3.66 -10.17 -21.65
N GLU A 53 3.67 -9.39 -20.58
CA GLU A 53 2.93 -8.13 -20.45
C GLU A 53 3.80 -7.06 -19.80
N VAL A 54 3.54 -5.80 -20.10
CA VAL A 54 4.22 -4.67 -19.46
C VAL A 54 3.74 -4.54 -18.03
N LEU A 55 4.65 -4.26 -17.10
CA LEU A 55 4.30 -4.07 -15.70
C LEU A 55 3.33 -2.91 -15.52
N GLY A 56 2.15 -3.20 -15.01
CA GLY A 56 1.15 -2.23 -14.54
C GLY A 56 1.24 -1.97 -13.03
N ASP A 57 1.90 -2.88 -12.31
CA ASP A 57 2.21 -2.78 -10.89
C ASP A 57 3.48 -3.57 -10.59
N SER A 58 4.40 -2.99 -9.81
CA SER A 58 5.65 -3.66 -9.45
C SER A 58 5.49 -4.62 -8.27
N THR A 59 4.46 -4.47 -7.45
CA THR A 59 4.25 -5.33 -6.28
C THR A 59 3.99 -6.80 -6.66
N PRO A 60 3.16 -7.16 -7.67
CA PRO A 60 3.04 -8.55 -8.10
C PRO A 60 4.34 -9.14 -8.66
N ALA A 61 5.17 -8.32 -9.30
CA ALA A 61 6.46 -8.78 -9.81
C ALA A 61 7.46 -9.06 -8.67
N LEU A 62 7.49 -8.21 -7.65
CA LEU A 62 8.26 -8.48 -6.43
C LEU A 62 7.73 -9.72 -5.71
N ALA A 63 6.42 -9.95 -5.67
CA ALA A 63 5.82 -11.14 -5.08
C ALA A 63 6.25 -12.43 -5.79
N LEU A 64 6.39 -12.43 -7.12
CA LEU A 64 6.96 -13.54 -7.87
C LEU A 64 8.41 -13.82 -7.46
N GLU A 65 9.22 -12.79 -7.32
CA GLU A 65 10.61 -12.91 -6.86
C GLU A 65 10.68 -13.35 -5.39
N CYS A 66 9.83 -12.85 -4.52
CA CYS A 66 9.66 -13.33 -3.15
C CYS A 66 9.35 -14.83 -3.14
N ALA A 67 8.36 -15.28 -3.90
CA ALA A 67 7.99 -16.69 -3.99
C ALA A 67 9.15 -17.56 -4.52
N ARG A 68 9.89 -17.07 -5.53
CA ARG A 68 11.07 -17.75 -6.04
C ARG A 68 12.13 -17.94 -4.96
N ARG A 69 12.46 -16.88 -4.21
CA ARG A 69 13.45 -16.93 -3.12
C ARG A 69 12.99 -17.80 -1.97
N ARG A 70 11.72 -17.72 -1.58
CA ARG A 70 11.12 -18.53 -0.51
C ARG A 70 11.21 -20.04 -0.75
N ARG A 71 11.30 -20.50 -2.01
CA ARG A 71 11.51 -21.94 -2.32
C ARG A 71 12.82 -22.49 -1.79
N THR A 72 13.84 -21.66 -1.67
CA THR A 72 15.20 -22.08 -1.28
C THR A 72 15.68 -21.43 0.03
N HIS A 73 14.96 -20.43 0.53
CA HIS A 73 15.33 -19.71 1.74
C HIS A 73 14.25 -19.82 2.82
N ALA A 74 14.63 -20.34 3.99
CA ALA A 74 13.69 -20.56 5.10
C ALA A 74 13.32 -19.27 5.86
N GLY A 75 14.20 -18.27 5.86
CA GLY A 75 13.99 -16.98 6.54
C GLY A 75 13.07 -16.03 5.76
N ASP A 76 12.74 -14.90 6.37
CA ASP A 76 11.96 -13.86 5.68
C ASP A 76 12.76 -13.28 4.51
N VAL A 77 12.04 -12.98 3.43
CA VAL A 77 12.56 -12.31 2.25
C VAL A 77 11.99 -10.89 2.25
N ARG A 78 12.85 -9.89 2.14
CA ARG A 78 12.51 -8.46 2.08
C ARG A 78 13.08 -7.88 0.80
N LEU A 79 12.22 -7.38 -0.07
CA LEU A 79 12.62 -6.82 -1.36
C LEU A 79 12.10 -5.40 -1.51
N CYS A 80 12.85 -4.55 -2.21
CA CYS A 80 12.37 -3.26 -2.67
C CYS A 80 12.79 -2.99 -4.11
N SER A 81 12.05 -2.11 -4.78
CA SER A 81 12.33 -1.70 -6.15
C SER A 81 11.78 -0.31 -6.43
N SER A 82 12.48 0.47 -7.24
CA SER A 82 11.95 1.69 -7.85
C SER A 82 11.73 1.43 -9.33
N HIS A 83 10.48 1.36 -9.77
CA HIS A 83 10.16 0.93 -11.12
C HIS A 83 9.12 1.84 -11.80
N ARG A 84 9.29 2.06 -13.12
CA ARG A 84 8.33 2.76 -13.96
C ARG A 84 7.34 1.77 -14.55
N MET A 85 6.06 2.09 -14.43
CA MET A 85 4.96 1.23 -14.87
C MET A 85 4.04 1.95 -15.84
N ILE A 86 3.19 1.18 -16.52
CA ILE A 86 2.18 1.69 -17.46
C ILE A 86 0.83 1.07 -17.10
N ARG A 87 -0.16 1.94 -16.89
CA ARG A 87 -1.58 1.58 -16.79
C ARG A 87 -2.39 2.38 -17.80
N LEU A 88 -3.25 1.74 -18.54
CA LEU A 88 -4.02 2.37 -19.60
C LEU A 88 -5.39 2.91 -19.17
N GLN A 89 -5.75 2.76 -17.90
CA GLN A 89 -7.00 3.33 -17.40
C GLN A 89 -7.01 4.86 -17.52
N PRO A 90 -8.18 5.47 -17.73
CA PRO A 90 -8.30 6.92 -17.68
C PRO A 90 -7.85 7.49 -16.34
N PHE A 91 -7.04 8.54 -16.40
CA PHE A 91 -6.60 9.30 -15.22
C PHE A 91 -7.12 10.73 -15.34
N ASP A 92 -8.22 11.02 -14.65
CA ASP A 92 -8.84 12.36 -14.67
C ASP A 92 -8.39 13.23 -13.49
N PHE A 93 -7.47 12.73 -12.65
CA PHE A 93 -6.97 13.48 -11.50
C PHE A 93 -5.67 14.21 -11.87
N PRO A 94 -5.55 15.52 -11.57
CA PRO A 94 -4.35 16.29 -11.88
C PRO A 94 -3.10 15.66 -11.25
N GLY A 95 -2.05 15.44 -12.06
CA GLY A 95 -0.80 14.83 -11.62
C GLY A 95 -0.71 13.32 -11.81
N PHE A 96 -1.81 12.65 -12.14
CA PHE A 96 -1.80 11.23 -12.53
C PHE A 96 -1.61 11.09 -14.04
N THR A 97 -0.79 10.13 -14.45
CA THR A 97 -0.48 9.85 -15.85
C THR A 97 -0.49 8.33 -16.09
N PRO A 98 -0.75 7.88 -17.35
CA PRO A 98 -0.73 6.45 -17.68
C PRO A 98 0.59 5.75 -17.39
N HIS A 99 1.70 6.48 -17.33
CA HIS A 99 2.98 5.95 -16.90
C HIS A 99 3.47 6.73 -15.67
N PHE A 100 3.90 6.02 -14.67
CA PHE A 100 4.33 6.59 -13.39
C PHE A 100 5.38 5.70 -12.73
N ARG A 101 6.07 6.24 -11.73
CA ARG A 101 7.06 5.51 -10.96
C ARG A 101 6.56 5.27 -9.54
N LEU A 102 6.74 4.04 -9.05
CA LEU A 102 6.56 3.68 -7.65
C LEU A 102 7.87 3.19 -7.06
N PHE A 103 8.08 3.52 -5.80
CA PHE A 103 8.99 2.76 -4.94
C PHE A 103 8.14 1.76 -4.18
N THR A 104 8.45 0.47 -4.30
CA THR A 104 7.66 -0.64 -3.77
C THR A 104 8.49 -1.52 -2.87
N MET A 105 7.83 -2.15 -1.90
CA MET A 105 8.44 -3.04 -0.93
C MET A 105 7.54 -4.25 -0.71
N ASP A 106 8.15 -5.43 -0.68
CA ASP A 106 7.52 -6.69 -0.34
C ASP A 106 8.29 -7.38 0.79
N SER A 107 7.56 -7.89 1.78
CA SER A 107 8.12 -8.81 2.79
C SER A 107 7.33 -10.11 2.76
N ALA A 108 8.03 -11.22 2.53
CA ALA A 108 7.47 -12.56 2.49
C ALA A 108 8.10 -13.45 3.56
N GLY A 109 7.31 -14.27 4.19
CA GLY A 109 7.78 -15.21 5.21
C GLY A 109 6.70 -16.19 5.61
N ARG A 110 6.87 -16.81 6.77
CA ARG A 110 5.98 -17.84 7.25
C ARG A 110 5.23 -17.40 8.50
N ASP A 111 3.95 -17.72 8.57
CA ASP A 111 3.16 -17.56 9.79
C ASP A 111 3.73 -18.45 10.91
N THR A 112 4.14 -17.80 11.98
CA THR A 112 4.63 -18.44 13.22
C THR A 112 3.61 -18.37 14.35
N GLY A 113 2.41 -17.90 14.08
CA GLY A 113 1.32 -17.75 15.04
C GLY A 113 1.28 -16.40 15.74
N SER A 114 0.20 -16.16 16.46
CA SER A 114 -0.01 -14.94 17.28
C SER A 114 0.17 -13.62 16.52
N HIS A 115 -0.10 -13.61 15.22
CA HIS A 115 0.11 -12.46 14.31
C HIS A 115 1.55 -11.94 14.29
N ALA A 116 2.55 -12.79 14.58
CA ALA A 116 3.94 -12.35 14.70
C ALA A 116 4.47 -11.75 13.39
N PHE A 117 4.16 -12.39 12.24
CA PHE A 117 4.56 -11.90 10.94
C PHE A 117 3.89 -10.55 10.62
N GLU A 118 2.57 -10.44 10.87
CA GLU A 118 1.81 -9.23 10.62
C GLU A 118 2.30 -8.06 11.48
N ILE A 119 2.56 -8.28 12.77
CA ILE A 119 3.08 -7.27 13.70
C ILE A 119 4.43 -6.76 13.22
N GLN A 120 5.36 -7.68 12.94
CA GLN A 120 6.73 -7.34 12.55
C GLN A 120 6.74 -6.54 11.24
N HIS A 121 6.13 -7.06 10.19
CA HIS A 121 6.29 -6.50 8.86
C HIS A 121 5.38 -5.30 8.61
N LEU A 122 4.20 -5.21 9.22
CA LEU A 122 3.41 -3.99 9.21
C LEU A 122 4.17 -2.84 9.89
N SER A 123 4.78 -3.11 11.05
CA SER A 123 5.61 -2.14 11.75
C SER A 123 6.82 -1.72 10.92
N GLU A 124 7.54 -2.67 10.29
CA GLU A 124 8.70 -2.39 9.42
C GLU A 124 8.33 -1.50 8.23
N HIS A 125 7.21 -1.78 7.55
CA HIS A 125 6.75 -0.99 6.40
C HIS A 125 6.32 0.43 6.81
N ILE A 126 5.53 0.58 7.89
CA ILE A 126 5.13 1.91 8.38
C ILE A 126 6.36 2.69 8.83
N HIS A 127 7.26 2.06 9.59
CA HIS A 127 8.50 2.67 10.05
C HIS A 127 9.34 3.19 8.88
N PHE A 128 9.50 2.40 7.81
CA PHE A 128 10.21 2.80 6.61
C PHE A 128 9.64 4.09 6.03
N TYR A 129 8.33 4.18 5.84
CA TYR A 129 7.72 5.38 5.24
C TYR A 129 7.86 6.62 6.12
N LEU A 130 7.73 6.48 7.44
CA LEU A 130 7.91 7.60 8.36
C LEU A 130 9.37 8.10 8.39
N GLU A 131 10.35 7.19 8.39
CA GLU A 131 11.76 7.56 8.24
C GLU A 131 12.06 8.14 6.84
N LEU A 132 11.46 7.60 5.78
CA LEU A 132 11.59 8.15 4.43
C LEU A 132 11.09 9.59 4.38
N PHE A 133 9.95 9.91 5.01
CA PHE A 133 9.43 11.27 5.04
C PHE A 133 10.36 12.23 5.80
N ARG A 134 10.93 11.80 6.92
CA ARG A 134 11.95 12.58 7.64
C ARG A 134 13.19 12.84 6.76
N ALA A 135 13.69 11.80 6.12
CA ALA A 135 14.88 11.90 5.27
C ALA A 135 14.61 12.77 4.03
N LEU A 136 13.44 12.64 3.39
CA LEU A 136 13.06 13.50 2.27
C LEU A 136 12.85 14.96 2.71
N ASN A 137 12.31 15.21 3.89
CA ASN A 137 12.16 16.57 4.43
C ASN A 137 13.52 17.23 4.64
N ALA A 138 14.55 16.48 5.03
CA ALA A 138 15.92 16.98 5.10
C ALA A 138 16.52 17.35 3.72
N GLU A 139 15.96 16.80 2.62
CA GLU A 139 16.33 17.10 1.23
C GLU A 139 15.41 18.17 0.59
N GLY A 140 14.61 18.88 1.39
CA GLY A 140 13.74 19.98 0.92
C GLY A 140 12.37 19.55 0.39
N PHE A 141 11.87 18.40 0.84
CA PHE A 141 10.47 18.03 0.69
C PHE A 141 9.66 18.53 1.90
N HIS A 142 8.33 18.57 1.79
CA HIS A 142 7.42 19.06 2.82
C HIS A 142 6.30 18.04 3.11
N LEU A 143 6.70 16.84 3.55
CA LEU A 143 5.80 15.75 3.96
C LEU A 143 5.54 15.88 5.47
N ARG A 144 4.54 16.68 5.86
CA ARG A 144 4.29 17.02 7.27
C ARG A 144 3.16 16.19 7.86
N LEU A 145 3.15 16.07 9.19
CA LEU A 145 2.06 15.48 9.98
C LEU A 145 1.44 14.23 9.32
N PRO A 146 2.22 13.18 9.04
CA PRO A 146 1.71 12.02 8.32
C PRO A 146 0.57 11.36 9.12
N LEU A 147 -0.56 11.14 8.44
CA LEU A 147 -1.68 10.36 8.95
C LEU A 147 -1.52 8.92 8.48
N VAL A 148 -1.32 8.01 9.41
CA VAL A 148 -1.25 6.56 9.18
C VAL A 148 -2.61 5.95 9.49
N GLU A 149 -3.23 5.34 8.49
CA GLU A 149 -4.48 4.62 8.60
C GLU A 149 -4.21 3.13 8.48
N ILE A 150 -4.68 2.36 9.46
CA ILE A 150 -4.61 0.90 9.44
C ILE A 150 -6.04 0.38 9.30
N GLY A 151 -6.28 -0.42 8.27
CA GLY A 151 -7.55 -1.05 7.99
C GLY A 151 -7.46 -2.57 8.10
N ASP A 152 -8.62 -3.21 8.07
CA ASP A 152 -8.76 -4.65 7.92
C ASP A 152 -9.88 -4.95 6.91
N VAL A 153 -9.47 -5.30 5.69
CA VAL A 153 -10.44 -5.53 4.60
C VAL A 153 -11.34 -6.73 4.89
N SER A 154 -10.87 -7.73 5.65
CA SER A 154 -11.71 -8.88 6.03
C SER A 154 -12.84 -8.47 6.96
N LEU A 155 -12.62 -7.47 7.79
CA LEU A 155 -13.67 -6.91 8.65
C LEU A 155 -14.62 -6.03 7.85
N SER A 156 -14.12 -5.20 6.96
CA SER A 156 -14.95 -4.40 6.04
C SER A 156 -15.86 -5.29 5.20
N GLU A 157 -15.34 -6.38 4.62
CA GLU A 157 -16.14 -7.38 3.88
C GLU A 157 -17.24 -8.00 4.75
N ARG A 158 -16.93 -8.31 6.00
CA ARG A 158 -17.92 -8.89 6.94
C ARG A 158 -19.02 -7.89 7.31
N LEU A 159 -18.67 -6.64 7.56
CA LEU A 159 -19.63 -5.57 7.85
C LEU A 159 -20.57 -5.34 6.66
N LEU A 160 -20.04 -5.33 5.45
CA LEU A 160 -20.82 -5.23 4.21
C LEU A 160 -21.77 -6.42 4.05
N ALA A 161 -21.30 -7.64 4.32
CA ALA A 161 -22.13 -8.85 4.26
C ALA A 161 -23.28 -8.81 5.27
N VAL A 162 -23.03 -8.33 6.51
CA VAL A 162 -24.08 -8.13 7.54
C VAL A 162 -25.09 -7.08 7.10
N ALA A 163 -24.65 -6.04 6.39
CA ALA A 163 -25.52 -5.02 5.79
C ALA A 163 -26.27 -5.53 4.53
N GLY A 164 -26.10 -6.80 4.14
CA GLY A 164 -26.76 -7.40 2.98
C GLY A 164 -26.21 -6.94 1.62
N VAL A 165 -25.00 -6.38 1.61
CA VAL A 165 -24.38 -5.91 0.37
C VAL A 165 -23.55 -7.04 -0.26
N ASP A 166 -23.84 -7.31 -1.53
CA ASP A 166 -23.15 -8.33 -2.31
C ASP A 166 -21.70 -7.93 -2.57
N ARG A 167 -20.77 -8.87 -2.33
CA ARG A 167 -19.31 -8.66 -2.49
C ARG A 167 -18.93 -8.28 -3.93
N ASP A 168 -19.57 -8.86 -4.93
CA ASP A 168 -19.24 -8.60 -6.33
C ASP A 168 -19.72 -7.20 -6.75
N LYS A 169 -20.85 -6.74 -6.23
CA LYS A 169 -21.32 -5.34 -6.41
C LYS A 169 -20.32 -4.35 -5.79
N VAL A 170 -19.79 -4.64 -4.61
CA VAL A 170 -18.75 -3.79 -3.98
C VAL A 170 -17.50 -3.74 -4.85
N ARG A 171 -17.04 -4.87 -5.35
CA ARG A 171 -15.85 -4.94 -6.22
C ARG A 171 -16.06 -4.19 -7.53
N GLU A 172 -17.23 -4.30 -8.14
CA GLU A 172 -17.60 -3.57 -9.35
C GLU A 172 -17.61 -2.06 -9.08
N ALA A 173 -18.26 -1.64 -8.00
CA ALA A 173 -18.32 -0.26 -7.59
C ALA A 173 -16.91 0.30 -7.28
N VAL A 174 -16.04 -0.44 -6.54
CA VAL A 174 -14.65 -0.06 -6.29
C VAL A 174 -13.86 0.11 -7.59
N ARG A 175 -14.05 -0.77 -8.57
CA ARG A 175 -13.38 -0.66 -9.88
C ARG A 175 -13.84 0.56 -10.69
N ALA A 176 -15.10 0.93 -10.57
CA ALA A 176 -15.69 2.09 -11.28
C ALA A 176 -15.31 3.43 -10.65
N HIS A 177 -14.83 3.43 -9.40
CA HIS A 177 -14.57 4.65 -8.62
C HIS A 177 -13.08 5.02 -8.59
N ARG A 178 -12.85 6.33 -8.47
CA ARG A 178 -11.50 6.91 -8.37
C ARG A 178 -10.94 6.72 -6.95
N PRO A 179 -9.61 6.72 -6.78
CA PRO A 179 -9.01 6.71 -5.45
C PRO A 179 -9.56 7.82 -4.55
N GLY A 180 -9.89 7.50 -3.29
CA GLY A 180 -10.43 8.45 -2.32
C GLY A 180 -11.96 8.65 -2.37
N SER A 181 -12.69 7.82 -3.10
CA SER A 181 -14.16 7.91 -3.21
C SER A 181 -14.93 7.01 -2.23
N GLY A 182 -14.28 6.54 -1.15
CA GLY A 182 -14.88 5.59 -0.20
C GLY A 182 -16.21 6.05 0.41
N GLU A 183 -16.34 7.35 0.78
CA GLU A 183 -17.60 7.90 1.31
C GLU A 183 -18.70 7.92 0.25
N ARG A 184 -18.39 8.33 -0.97
CA ARG A 184 -19.34 8.30 -2.09
C ARG A 184 -19.79 6.86 -2.37
N LEU A 185 -18.86 5.92 -2.37
CA LEU A 185 -19.14 4.52 -2.60
C LEU A 185 -20.03 3.93 -1.50
N GLN A 186 -19.81 4.28 -0.23
CA GLN A 186 -20.69 3.90 0.88
C GLN A 186 -22.12 4.43 0.67
N ALA A 187 -22.24 5.70 0.26
CA ALA A 187 -23.55 6.31 -0.03
C ALA A 187 -24.26 5.60 -1.19
N GLU A 188 -23.55 5.28 -2.27
CA GLU A 188 -24.10 4.58 -3.44
C GLU A 188 -24.52 3.13 -3.10
N LEU A 189 -23.77 2.46 -2.22
CA LEU A 189 -24.10 1.13 -1.73
C LEU A 189 -25.19 1.13 -0.63
N GLY A 190 -25.58 2.31 -0.12
CA GLY A 190 -26.52 2.45 0.97
C GLY A 190 -26.00 1.93 2.31
N VAL A 191 -24.69 1.95 2.54
CA VAL A 191 -24.04 1.39 3.73
C VAL A 191 -23.32 2.48 4.51
N ALA A 192 -23.50 2.49 5.84
CA ALA A 192 -22.65 3.28 6.75
C ALA A 192 -21.66 2.33 7.43
N LEU A 193 -20.37 2.51 7.14
CA LEU A 193 -19.30 1.85 7.87
C LEU A 193 -18.84 2.70 9.05
N PRO A 194 -18.28 2.10 10.12
CA PRO A 194 -17.83 2.85 11.29
C PRO A 194 -16.82 3.93 10.93
N SER A 195 -16.93 5.08 11.58
CA SER A 195 -15.95 6.16 11.48
C SER A 195 -14.56 5.69 11.92
N PRO A 196 -13.48 6.29 11.41
CA PRO A 196 -12.13 5.99 11.87
C PRO A 196 -11.94 6.31 13.36
N VAL A 197 -11.23 5.44 14.08
CA VAL A 197 -11.02 5.52 15.53
C VAL A 197 -9.53 5.50 15.88
N THR A 198 -9.15 6.09 17.00
CA THR A 198 -7.77 6.08 17.49
C THR A 198 -7.46 4.85 18.36
N ASP A 199 -8.46 4.34 19.08
CA ASP A 199 -8.36 3.10 19.85
C ASP A 199 -9.59 2.21 19.58
N PRO A 200 -9.38 0.99 19.04
CA PRO A 200 -10.48 0.06 18.80
C PRO A 200 -11.31 -0.26 20.03
N ARG A 201 -10.72 -0.26 21.24
CA ARG A 201 -11.39 -0.63 22.49
C ARG A 201 -12.45 0.36 22.94
N THR A 202 -12.29 1.62 22.59
CA THR A 202 -13.21 2.67 23.06
C THR A 202 -14.43 2.84 22.17
N GLU A 203 -14.28 2.58 20.87
CA GLU A 203 -15.26 3.00 19.87
C GLU A 203 -15.81 1.88 18.98
N LEU A 204 -15.21 0.67 19.05
CA LEU A 204 -15.56 -0.45 18.17
C LEU A 204 -16.10 -1.67 18.94
N ARG A 205 -17.00 -1.45 19.92
CA ARG A 205 -17.48 -2.51 20.83
C ARG A 205 -18.28 -3.61 20.15
N ASP A 206 -18.89 -3.34 19.00
CA ASP A 206 -19.78 -4.29 18.30
C ASP A 206 -19.06 -5.05 17.18
N ILE A 207 -17.72 -4.99 17.14
CA ILE A 207 -16.94 -5.71 16.13
C ILE A 207 -16.78 -7.16 16.56
N PRO A 208 -17.04 -8.12 15.65
CA PRO A 208 -16.90 -9.54 15.94
C PRO A 208 -15.45 -9.96 16.25
N GLU A 209 -15.31 -10.91 17.17
CA GLU A 209 -14.08 -11.69 17.32
C GLU A 209 -13.89 -12.63 16.10
N PRO A 210 -12.67 -12.92 15.65
CA PRO A 210 -11.37 -12.52 16.25
C PRO A 210 -10.81 -11.19 15.70
N GLN A 211 -11.54 -10.46 14.84
CA GLN A 211 -11.04 -9.25 14.21
C GLN A 211 -10.80 -8.12 15.21
N PHE A 212 -11.67 -7.99 16.20
CA PHE A 212 -11.50 -6.99 17.27
C PHE A 212 -10.19 -7.20 18.03
N SER A 213 -9.93 -8.43 18.47
CA SER A 213 -8.68 -8.80 19.16
C SER A 213 -7.44 -8.50 18.30
N ARG A 214 -7.52 -8.73 16.98
CA ARG A 214 -6.43 -8.41 16.06
C ARG A 214 -6.15 -6.90 15.99
N LEU A 215 -7.19 -6.05 15.88
CA LEU A 215 -7.02 -4.60 15.88
C LEU A 215 -6.43 -4.10 17.20
N CYS A 216 -6.88 -4.62 18.34
CA CYS A 216 -6.31 -4.30 19.65
C CYS A 216 -4.83 -4.71 19.73
N THR A 217 -4.48 -5.88 19.21
CA THR A 217 -3.08 -6.32 19.13
C THR A 217 -2.24 -5.39 18.26
N MET A 218 -2.75 -4.94 17.12
CA MET A 218 -2.06 -3.95 16.27
C MET A 218 -1.89 -2.61 16.99
N LYS A 219 -2.88 -2.17 17.78
CA LYS A 219 -2.76 -0.97 18.60
C LYS A 219 -1.56 -1.08 19.56
N ASP A 220 -1.50 -2.14 20.35
CA ASP A 220 -0.48 -2.31 21.37
C ASP A 220 0.92 -2.59 20.81
N ARG A 221 1.00 -3.40 19.75
CA ARG A 221 2.26 -3.96 19.27
C ARG A 221 2.86 -3.23 18.06
N VAL A 222 2.06 -2.44 17.35
CA VAL A 222 2.49 -1.68 16.16
C VAL A 222 2.31 -0.18 16.38
N VAL A 223 1.09 0.26 16.69
CA VAL A 223 0.77 1.68 16.75
C VAL A 223 1.46 2.37 17.93
N ASP A 224 1.34 1.86 19.15
CA ASP A 224 1.90 2.51 20.33
C ASP A 224 3.43 2.65 20.28
N PRO A 225 4.20 1.61 19.88
CA PRO A 225 5.64 1.76 19.69
C PRO A 225 6.02 2.77 18.59
N LEU A 226 5.26 2.80 17.48
CA LEU A 226 5.51 3.74 16.40
C LEU A 226 5.14 5.19 16.79
N MET A 227 4.05 5.40 17.52
CA MET A 227 3.68 6.72 18.07
C MET A 227 4.76 7.27 19.00
N ALA A 228 5.33 6.42 19.84
CA ALA A 228 6.42 6.82 20.73
C ALA A 228 7.69 7.25 19.94
N LYS A 229 7.96 6.61 18.81
CA LYS A 229 9.11 6.92 17.96
C LYS A 229 8.87 8.09 17.01
N PHE A 230 7.64 8.28 16.54
CA PHE A 230 7.22 9.28 15.56
C PHE A 230 6.08 10.14 16.11
N PRO A 231 6.36 11.03 17.09
CA PRO A 231 5.34 11.83 17.74
C PRO A 231 4.63 12.83 16.80
N GLU A 232 5.22 13.12 15.64
CA GLU A 232 4.62 13.93 14.59
C GLU A 232 3.58 13.20 13.75
N ALA A 233 3.56 11.85 13.80
CA ALA A 233 2.62 11.03 13.04
C ALA A 233 1.31 10.84 13.82
N GLN A 234 0.20 10.88 13.09
CA GLN A 234 -1.13 10.56 13.60
C GLN A 234 -1.50 9.14 13.17
N PHE A 235 -2.13 8.37 14.05
CA PHE A 235 -2.56 7.01 13.77
C PHE A 235 -4.05 6.85 14.00
N ARG A 236 -4.72 6.14 13.09
CA ARG A 236 -6.12 5.74 13.27
C ARG A 236 -6.40 4.39 12.62
N PHE A 237 -7.41 3.71 13.13
CA PHE A 237 -7.97 2.51 12.50
C PHE A 237 -9.17 2.90 11.64
N THR A 238 -9.24 2.39 10.42
CA THR A 238 -10.36 2.67 9.50
C THR A 238 -10.96 1.36 8.98
N LEU A 239 -12.29 1.25 9.11
CA LEU A 239 -13.08 0.16 8.55
C LEU A 239 -13.91 0.63 7.36
N ALA A 240 -13.89 1.92 7.09
CA ALA A 240 -14.62 2.56 5.99
C ALA A 240 -13.89 2.46 4.64
N ARG A 241 -12.68 1.88 4.63
CA ARG A 241 -11.89 1.74 3.42
C ARG A 241 -12.41 0.59 2.57
N LEU A 242 -12.96 0.92 1.41
CA LEU A 242 -13.44 -0.03 0.42
C LEU A 242 -12.41 -0.28 -0.70
N GLU A 243 -11.50 0.66 -0.92
CA GLU A 243 -10.37 0.47 -1.84
C GLU A 243 -9.42 -0.61 -1.31
N GLY A 244 -9.05 -1.53 -2.18
CA GLY A 244 -8.23 -2.69 -1.83
C GLY A 244 -9.03 -3.96 -1.51
N LEU A 245 -10.37 -3.88 -1.46
CA LEU A 245 -11.22 -5.07 -1.44
C LEU A 245 -10.96 -5.95 -2.66
N GLY A 246 -10.63 -7.23 -2.39
CA GLY A 246 -10.24 -8.18 -3.44
C GLY A 246 -8.79 -8.07 -3.91
N TYR A 247 -8.02 -7.10 -3.41
CA TYR A 247 -6.58 -7.00 -3.57
C TYR A 247 -5.85 -7.45 -2.29
N TYR A 248 -6.23 -6.90 -1.14
CA TYR A 248 -5.74 -7.33 0.17
C TYR A 248 -6.64 -8.40 0.78
N THR A 249 -6.08 -9.19 1.70
CA THR A 249 -6.78 -10.30 2.37
C THR A 249 -6.94 -10.09 3.88
N GLY A 250 -6.40 -9.01 4.42
CA GLY A 250 -6.42 -8.74 5.86
C GLY A 250 -6.05 -7.30 6.16
N LEU A 251 -5.09 -7.12 7.07
CA LEU A 251 -4.62 -5.79 7.44
C LEU A 251 -4.06 -5.04 6.23
N CYS A 252 -4.34 -3.76 6.17
CA CYS A 252 -3.82 -2.84 5.15
C CYS A 252 -3.46 -1.50 5.78
N LEU A 253 -2.64 -0.74 5.09
CA LEU A 253 -2.17 0.56 5.52
C LEU A 253 -2.35 1.60 4.41
N ARG A 254 -2.50 2.86 4.82
CA ARG A 254 -2.44 4.04 3.96
C ARG A 254 -1.73 5.15 4.73
N ILE A 255 -0.87 5.90 4.06
CA ILE A 255 -0.23 7.05 4.71
C ILE A 255 -0.42 8.29 3.86
N SER A 256 -0.93 9.34 4.51
CA SER A 256 -1.30 10.61 3.89
C SER A 256 -0.62 11.76 4.64
N PRO A 257 0.55 12.21 4.17
CA PRO A 257 1.17 13.41 4.73
C PRO A 257 0.41 14.67 4.30
N GLU A 258 0.57 15.73 5.08
CA GLU A 258 0.09 17.07 4.76
C GLU A 258 1.13 17.81 3.92
N SER A 259 0.71 18.42 2.83
CA SER A 259 1.53 19.27 1.98
C SER A 259 1.62 20.70 2.53
N GLU A 260 2.48 21.54 1.98
CA GLU A 260 2.73 22.91 2.43
C GLU A 260 1.46 23.79 2.40
N ASP A 261 0.58 23.57 1.44
CA ASP A 261 -0.72 24.28 1.32
C ASP A 261 -1.83 23.67 2.20
N GLY A 262 -1.52 22.74 3.09
CA GLY A 262 -2.47 22.09 3.99
C GLY A 262 -3.26 20.93 3.34
N GLY A 263 -3.05 20.65 2.06
CA GLY A 263 -3.69 19.51 1.37
C GLY A 263 -3.13 18.18 1.88
N ARG A 264 -4.00 17.18 2.04
CA ARG A 264 -3.61 15.83 2.49
C ARG A 264 -3.94 14.82 1.40
N PHE A 265 -2.94 14.06 0.97
CA PHE A 265 -3.09 13.08 -0.11
C PHE A 265 -2.47 11.74 0.31
N ALA A 266 -3.17 10.66 0.00
CA ALA A 266 -2.65 9.32 0.16
C ALA A 266 -1.50 9.10 -0.84
N VAL A 267 -0.27 9.04 -0.35
CA VAL A 267 0.93 8.82 -1.16
C VAL A 267 1.42 7.38 -1.06
N THR A 268 1.05 6.70 0.01
CA THR A 268 1.44 5.32 0.30
C THR A 268 0.21 4.45 0.46
N ASP A 269 0.27 3.26 -0.10
CA ASP A 269 -0.72 2.20 0.06
C ASP A 269 -0.02 0.85 0.22
N GLY A 270 -0.63 -0.06 1.02
CA GLY A 270 -0.07 -1.38 1.26
C GLY A 270 -1.00 -2.27 2.07
N GLY A 271 -0.64 -3.56 2.15
CA GLY A 271 -1.38 -4.53 2.95
C GLY A 271 -0.98 -5.97 2.67
N PHE A 272 -1.60 -6.86 3.41
CA PHE A 272 -1.35 -8.30 3.30
C PHE A 272 -2.12 -8.91 2.13
N THR A 273 -1.45 -9.80 1.41
CA THR A 273 -2.02 -10.55 0.29
C THR A 273 -1.77 -12.05 0.46
N ASP A 274 -2.49 -12.87 -0.30
CA ASP A 274 -2.31 -14.33 -0.32
C ASP A 274 -1.41 -14.82 -1.46
N TRP A 275 -0.70 -13.91 -2.14
CA TRP A 275 -0.02 -14.24 -3.38
C TRP A 275 1.07 -15.30 -3.21
N THR A 276 1.94 -15.17 -2.20
CA THR A 276 2.95 -16.20 -1.93
C THR A 276 2.34 -17.52 -1.49
N ALA A 277 1.26 -17.49 -0.70
CA ALA A 277 0.54 -18.69 -0.31
C ALA A 277 -0.02 -19.45 -1.53
N ARG A 278 -0.58 -18.72 -2.51
CA ARG A 278 -1.09 -19.27 -3.77
C ARG A 278 0.05 -19.77 -4.66
N LEU A 279 1.11 -18.97 -4.84
CA LEU A 279 2.25 -19.31 -5.70
C LEU A 279 3.05 -20.52 -5.19
N LEU A 280 3.15 -20.69 -3.88
CA LEU A 280 3.88 -21.77 -3.24
C LEU A 280 2.99 -22.93 -2.80
N GLN A 281 1.65 -22.78 -2.93
CA GLN A 281 0.66 -23.76 -2.47
C GLN A 281 0.82 -24.10 -0.98
N ASP A 282 1.24 -23.13 -0.17
CA ASP A 282 1.40 -23.25 1.28
C ASP A 282 0.62 -22.16 2.00
N LYS A 283 -0.46 -22.54 2.69
CA LYS A 283 -1.35 -21.64 3.44
C LYS A 283 -0.66 -20.92 4.61
N LYS A 284 0.54 -21.33 5.01
CA LYS A 284 1.33 -20.67 6.05
C LYS A 284 2.20 -19.55 5.51
N GLU A 285 2.39 -19.45 4.21
CA GLU A 285 3.11 -18.32 3.62
C GLU A 285 2.32 -17.03 3.75
N ARG A 286 3.03 -15.95 4.03
CA ARG A 286 2.52 -14.59 4.23
C ARG A 286 3.28 -13.63 3.33
N LEU A 287 2.58 -12.61 2.89
CA LEU A 287 3.15 -11.50 2.14
C LEU A 287 2.49 -10.20 2.55
N ILE A 288 3.28 -9.20 2.86
CA ILE A 288 2.86 -7.80 2.85
C ILE A 288 3.53 -7.11 1.68
N THR A 289 2.77 -6.30 0.96
CA THR A 289 3.24 -5.44 -0.11
C THR A 289 2.87 -4.00 0.17
N SER A 290 3.70 -3.04 -0.25
CA SER A 290 3.37 -1.62 -0.18
C SER A 290 4.12 -0.81 -1.23
N GLY A 291 3.60 0.38 -1.53
CA GLY A 291 4.22 1.27 -2.50
C GLY A 291 3.94 2.74 -2.21
N ILE A 292 4.84 3.60 -2.70
CA ILE A 292 4.72 5.05 -2.66
C ILE A 292 4.85 5.63 -4.07
N GLY A 293 3.95 6.55 -4.42
CA GLY A 293 3.93 7.23 -5.71
C GLY A 293 5.07 8.25 -5.82
N THR A 294 6.24 7.82 -6.30
CA THR A 294 7.46 8.64 -6.36
C THR A 294 7.27 9.95 -7.11
N GLU A 295 6.70 9.89 -8.32
CA GLU A 295 6.50 11.10 -9.12
C GLU A 295 5.46 12.05 -8.52
N PHE A 296 4.40 11.51 -7.92
CA PHE A 296 3.40 12.32 -7.24
C PHE A 296 4.01 13.05 -6.04
N VAL A 297 4.79 12.36 -5.21
CA VAL A 297 5.51 12.96 -4.08
C VAL A 297 6.47 14.04 -4.58
N CYS A 298 7.26 13.75 -5.60
CA CYS A 298 8.22 14.71 -6.16
C CYS A 298 7.55 15.97 -6.74
N ARG A 299 6.34 15.87 -7.27
CA ARG A 299 5.59 17.01 -7.81
C ARG A 299 4.86 17.81 -6.73
N ARG A 300 4.31 17.12 -5.75
CA ARG A 300 3.37 17.73 -4.79
C ARG A 300 4.03 18.23 -3.52
N TYR A 301 5.09 17.55 -3.08
CA TYR A 301 5.68 17.77 -1.76
C TYR A 301 7.09 18.38 -1.80
N ARG A 302 7.59 18.73 -2.97
CA ARG A 302 8.84 19.47 -3.09
C ARG A 302 8.56 20.94 -3.43
N ALA A 303 9.17 21.88 -2.70
CA ALA A 303 9.12 23.28 -3.05
C ALA A 303 9.68 23.48 -4.46
N GLU A 304 8.97 24.21 -5.32
CA GLU A 304 9.52 24.63 -6.61
C GLU A 304 10.80 25.40 -6.35
N SER A 305 11.94 24.87 -6.81
CA SER A 305 13.14 25.67 -6.91
C SER A 305 12.80 26.87 -7.79
N LYS A 306 12.84 28.09 -7.23
CA LYS A 306 12.68 29.32 -8.03
C LYS A 306 13.56 29.17 -9.29
N PRO A 307 13.02 29.45 -10.48
CA PRO A 307 13.81 29.40 -11.69
C PRO A 307 15.06 30.26 -11.47
N ILE A 308 16.23 29.67 -11.66
CA ILE A 308 17.48 30.42 -11.68
C ILE A 308 17.27 31.49 -12.75
N SER A 309 17.13 32.74 -12.33
CA SER A 309 17.09 33.87 -13.24
C SER A 309 18.38 33.83 -14.06
N LYS A 310 18.22 33.55 -15.35
CA LYS A 310 19.33 33.65 -16.31
C LYS A 310 19.76 35.11 -16.49
#